data_635542c55185e013f8b194dd9b362d1f
#
_entry.id   635542c55185e013f8b194dd9b362d1f
#
_cell.length_a   1.000
_cell.length_b   1.000
_cell.length_c   1.000
_cell.angle_alpha   90.00
_cell.angle_beta   90.00
_cell.angle_gamma   90.00
#
_symmetry.space_group_name_H-M   'P 1'
#
loop_
_entity.id
_entity.type
_entity.pdbx_description
1 polymer ?
#
loop_
_entity_poly.entity_id
_entity_poly.type
_entity_poly.pdbx_seq_one_letter_code
_entity_poly.pdbx_strand_id
1 'polypeptide(L)'
;SSAASDVYKRQLKNILAAKVSELNATIDGIDHDTLAAVVHAFKHAGVIEFAAVGNTNAVALDATFKFSQLGLRCMASTISETSIGFALTLRPGDVIVLISNSGKSRRLNRMAKAARNCGATVVVISSDSKSPLARLADYTFNTVNHEALLTTGDFAFSKISATMIIEVIYNFLLPEIEDAREHISYYEEL
;
A
#
# COMPACT_ATOMS: atom_id res chain seq x y z
N SER A 1 26.61 8.83 -32.65
CA SER A 1 25.25 8.34 -32.77
C SER A 1 25.10 6.90 -32.29
N SER A 2 25.90 5.92 -32.77
CA SER A 2 25.82 4.51 -32.27
C SER A 2 26.25 4.35 -30.82
N ALA A 3 27.35 5.01 -30.40
CA ALA A 3 27.82 4.96 -29.01
C ALA A 3 26.81 5.53 -28.00
N ALA A 4 26.15 6.64 -28.33
CA ALA A 4 25.09 7.21 -27.49
C ALA A 4 23.89 6.25 -27.37
N SER A 5 23.48 5.63 -28.50
CA SER A 5 22.41 4.63 -28.52
C SER A 5 22.74 3.41 -27.62
N ASP A 6 24.00 2.97 -27.63
CA ASP A 6 24.44 1.82 -26.82
C ASP A 6 24.47 2.16 -25.33
N VAL A 7 24.84 3.42 -24.97
CA VAL A 7 24.76 3.89 -23.57
C VAL A 7 23.31 3.89 -23.08
N TYR A 8 22.37 4.43 -23.84
CA TYR A 8 20.95 4.42 -23.48
C TYR A 8 20.40 3.00 -23.32
N LYS A 9 20.70 2.09 -24.24
CA LYS A 9 20.28 0.69 -24.16
C LYS A 9 20.78 0.03 -22.88
N ARG A 10 22.04 0.29 -22.52
CA ARG A 10 22.63 -0.24 -21.29
C ARG A 10 21.97 0.32 -20.06
N GLN A 11 21.71 1.61 -20.00
CA GLN A 11 21.03 2.26 -18.90
C GLN A 11 19.60 1.72 -18.71
N LEU A 12 18.85 1.55 -19.79
CA LEU A 12 17.50 0.97 -19.73
C LEU A 12 17.50 -0.47 -19.17
N LYS A 13 18.46 -1.28 -19.61
CA LYS A 13 18.62 -2.65 -19.07
C LYS A 13 18.99 -2.65 -17.60
N ASN A 14 19.85 -1.74 -17.16
CA ASN A 14 20.25 -1.62 -15.76
C ASN A 14 19.07 -1.19 -14.88
N ILE A 15 18.27 -0.23 -15.35
CA ILE A 15 17.04 0.20 -14.64
C ILE A 15 16.06 -0.97 -14.52
N LEU A 16 15.80 -1.68 -15.61
CA LEU A 16 14.91 -2.83 -15.61
C LEU A 16 15.40 -3.91 -14.62
N ALA A 17 16.68 -4.26 -14.68
CA ALA A 17 17.27 -5.27 -13.81
C ALA A 17 17.15 -4.88 -12.32
N ALA A 18 17.36 -3.61 -11.99
CA ALA A 18 17.19 -3.09 -10.64
C ALA A 18 15.73 -3.20 -10.17
N LYS A 19 14.77 -2.80 -11.00
CA LYS A 19 13.35 -2.90 -10.67
C LYS A 19 12.86 -4.35 -10.53
N VAL A 20 13.29 -5.24 -11.41
CA VAL A 20 12.99 -6.67 -11.31
C VAL A 20 13.54 -7.24 -10.00
N SER A 21 14.77 -6.90 -9.64
CA SER A 21 15.39 -7.32 -8.38
C SER A 21 14.60 -6.83 -7.16
N GLU A 22 14.19 -5.56 -7.14
CA GLU A 22 13.38 -4.97 -6.07
C GLU A 22 12.03 -5.68 -5.93
N LEU A 23 11.35 -5.95 -7.04
CA LEU A 23 10.06 -6.65 -7.06
C LEU A 23 10.19 -8.09 -6.58
N ASN A 24 11.19 -8.82 -7.05
CA ASN A 24 11.45 -10.19 -6.59
C ASN A 24 11.71 -10.22 -5.08
N ALA A 25 12.54 -9.33 -4.55
CA ALA A 25 12.82 -9.26 -3.12
C ALA A 25 11.58 -8.88 -2.30
N THR A 26 10.74 -8.00 -2.81
CA THR A 26 9.47 -7.62 -2.17
C THR A 26 8.52 -8.82 -2.08
N ILE A 27 8.35 -9.56 -3.17
CA ILE A 27 7.48 -10.75 -3.20
C ILE A 27 8.04 -11.86 -2.31
N ASP A 28 9.34 -12.13 -2.37
CA ASP A 28 9.99 -13.18 -1.57
C ASP A 28 9.89 -12.89 -0.06
N GLY A 29 9.80 -11.62 0.32
CA GLY A 29 9.66 -11.20 1.71
C GLY A 29 8.23 -11.24 2.26
N ILE A 30 7.22 -11.56 1.46
CA ILE A 30 5.84 -11.64 1.92
C ILE A 30 5.66 -12.88 2.82
N ASP A 31 5.27 -12.66 4.07
CA ASP A 31 4.83 -13.73 4.94
C ASP A 31 3.44 -14.22 4.52
N HIS A 32 3.32 -15.52 4.25
CA HIS A 32 2.07 -16.09 3.72
C HIS A 32 0.92 -16.00 4.72
N ASP A 33 1.20 -16.18 6.01
CA ASP A 33 0.18 -16.08 7.06
C ASP A 33 -0.31 -14.63 7.22
N THR A 34 0.60 -13.67 7.13
CA THR A 34 0.27 -12.24 7.09
C THR A 34 -0.62 -11.91 5.91
N LEU A 35 -0.28 -12.37 4.71
CA LEU A 35 -1.08 -12.13 3.51
C LEU A 35 -2.49 -12.73 3.67
N ALA A 36 -2.59 -13.97 4.13
CA ALA A 36 -3.88 -14.62 4.36
C ALA A 36 -4.73 -13.87 5.38
N ALA A 37 -4.13 -13.41 6.48
CA ALA A 37 -4.82 -12.63 7.52
C ALA A 37 -5.31 -11.28 6.99
N VAL A 38 -4.52 -10.60 6.18
CA VAL A 38 -4.91 -9.29 5.58
C VAL A 38 -6.03 -9.48 4.55
N VAL A 39 -5.96 -10.49 3.71
CA VAL A 39 -7.04 -10.82 2.76
C VAL A 39 -8.34 -11.10 3.51
N HIS A 40 -8.28 -11.88 4.58
CA HIS A 40 -9.44 -12.16 5.43
C HIS A 40 -10.00 -10.87 6.06
N ALA A 41 -9.14 -10.02 6.60
CA ALA A 41 -9.54 -8.75 7.20
C ALA A 41 -10.21 -7.82 6.18
N PHE A 42 -9.70 -7.73 4.97
CA PHE A 42 -10.31 -6.94 3.89
C PHE A 42 -11.68 -7.46 3.50
N LYS A 43 -11.80 -8.78 3.33
CA LYS A 43 -13.07 -9.42 2.96
C LYS A 43 -14.20 -9.11 3.95
N HIS A 44 -13.87 -9.04 5.24
CA HIS A 44 -14.82 -8.83 6.33
C HIS A 44 -14.85 -7.39 6.86
N ALA A 45 -14.11 -6.48 6.25
CA ALA A 45 -14.04 -5.09 6.71
C ALA A 45 -15.38 -4.37 6.54
N GLY A 46 -15.77 -3.60 7.54
CA GLY A 46 -16.84 -2.63 7.41
C GLY A 46 -16.45 -1.47 6.50
N VAL A 47 -15.25 -0.94 6.71
CA VAL A 47 -14.60 0.07 5.85
C VAL A 47 -13.10 -0.15 5.87
N ILE A 48 -12.45 0.20 4.76
CA ILE A 48 -10.99 0.19 4.63
C ILE A 48 -10.54 1.61 4.32
N GLU A 49 -9.77 2.20 5.22
CA GLU A 49 -9.09 3.47 4.99
C GLU A 49 -7.68 3.22 4.46
N PHE A 50 -7.31 3.89 3.36
CA PHE A 50 -5.93 3.95 2.87
C PHE A 50 -5.38 5.33 3.15
N ALA A 51 -4.22 5.41 3.80
CA ALA A 51 -3.58 6.67 4.14
C ALA A 51 -2.10 6.64 3.81
N ALA A 52 -1.60 7.77 3.33
CA ALA A 52 -0.21 7.95 2.93
C ALA A 52 0.19 9.41 3.03
N VAL A 53 1.47 9.69 2.83
CA VAL A 53 1.99 11.06 2.73
C VAL A 53 2.93 11.16 1.52
N GLY A 54 3.08 12.37 0.99
CA GLY A 54 3.97 12.61 -0.14
C GLY A 54 3.55 11.86 -1.41
N ASN A 55 4.52 11.32 -2.15
CA ASN A 55 4.24 10.64 -3.41
C ASN A 55 3.49 9.30 -3.24
N THR A 56 3.48 8.71 -2.04
CA THR A 56 2.71 7.50 -1.77
C THR A 56 1.20 7.71 -1.71
N ASN A 57 0.74 8.96 -1.67
CA ASN A 57 -0.68 9.26 -1.83
C ASN A 57 -1.26 8.67 -3.13
N ALA A 58 -0.47 8.62 -4.20
CA ALA A 58 -0.89 8.01 -5.45
C ALA A 58 -1.22 6.52 -5.30
N VAL A 59 -0.46 5.80 -4.47
CA VAL A 59 -0.71 4.38 -4.18
C VAL A 59 -1.99 4.21 -3.36
N ALA A 60 -2.22 5.06 -2.37
CA ALA A 60 -3.44 5.04 -1.55
C ALA A 60 -4.70 5.30 -2.39
N LEU A 61 -4.66 6.26 -3.30
CA LEU A 61 -5.76 6.56 -4.21
C LEU A 61 -6.02 5.42 -5.19
N ASP A 62 -4.97 4.84 -5.78
CA ASP A 62 -5.08 3.67 -6.66
C ASP A 62 -5.71 2.48 -5.92
N ALA A 63 -5.26 2.20 -4.71
CA ALA A 63 -5.81 1.13 -3.87
C ALA A 63 -7.30 1.34 -3.59
N THR A 64 -7.68 2.55 -3.23
CA THR A 64 -9.09 2.90 -2.97
C THR A 64 -9.95 2.63 -4.20
N PHE A 65 -9.48 3.04 -5.38
CA PHE A 65 -10.18 2.79 -6.64
C PHE A 65 -10.32 1.29 -6.92
N LYS A 66 -9.21 0.52 -6.83
CA LYS A 66 -9.19 -0.92 -7.11
C LYS A 66 -10.13 -1.71 -6.21
N PHE A 67 -10.03 -1.51 -4.91
CA PHE A 67 -10.83 -2.29 -3.95
C PHE A 67 -12.30 -1.87 -3.94
N SER A 68 -12.59 -0.61 -4.22
CA SER A 68 -13.99 -0.16 -4.39
C SER A 68 -14.67 -0.86 -5.57
N GLN A 69 -13.94 -1.15 -6.65
CA GLN A 69 -14.47 -1.91 -7.79
C GLN A 69 -14.89 -3.33 -7.42
N LEU A 70 -14.32 -3.91 -6.37
CA LEU A 70 -14.70 -5.22 -5.85
C LEU A 70 -15.98 -5.17 -5.00
N GLY A 71 -16.50 -3.99 -4.73
CA GLY A 71 -17.66 -3.80 -3.85
C GLY A 71 -17.27 -3.54 -2.39
N LEU A 72 -16.00 -3.33 -2.08
CA LEU A 72 -15.57 -2.98 -0.74
C LEU A 72 -15.73 -1.48 -0.48
N ARG A 73 -16.06 -1.14 0.76
CA ARG A 73 -16.20 0.26 1.17
C ARG A 73 -14.81 0.80 1.54
N CYS A 74 -14.29 1.68 0.71
CA CYS A 74 -12.95 2.22 0.87
C CYS A 74 -12.97 3.75 0.94
N MET A 75 -11.97 4.29 1.62
CA MET A 75 -11.77 5.73 1.75
C MET A 75 -10.29 6.06 1.70
N ALA A 76 -9.93 7.09 0.96
CA ALA A 76 -8.63 7.74 1.03
C ALA A 76 -8.80 9.25 0.82
N SER A 77 -7.92 10.03 1.43
CA SER A 77 -7.87 11.48 1.22
C SER A 77 -6.41 11.93 1.20
N THR A 78 -6.10 12.87 0.34
CA THR A 78 -4.80 13.55 0.32
C THR A 78 -4.71 14.66 1.38
N ILE A 79 -5.83 14.97 2.03
CA ILE A 79 -5.90 15.96 3.11
C ILE A 79 -5.72 15.23 4.44
N SER A 80 -4.62 15.52 5.13
CA SER A 80 -4.26 14.83 6.37
C SER A 80 -5.32 14.96 7.46
N GLU A 81 -5.91 16.12 7.60
CA GLU A 81 -6.96 16.37 8.58
C GLU A 81 -8.19 15.50 8.33
N THR A 82 -8.58 15.33 7.07
CA THR A 82 -9.68 14.45 6.68
C THR A 82 -9.34 12.98 6.99
N SER A 83 -8.12 12.54 6.68
CA SER A 83 -7.68 11.18 6.95
C SER A 83 -7.62 10.88 8.45
N ILE A 84 -7.08 11.80 9.25
CA ILE A 84 -7.03 11.65 10.71
C ILE A 84 -8.43 11.64 11.30
N GLY A 85 -9.28 12.57 10.87
CA GLY A 85 -10.67 12.64 11.33
C GLY A 85 -11.44 11.34 11.04
N PHE A 86 -11.22 10.76 9.86
CA PHE A 86 -11.85 9.48 9.50
C PHE A 86 -11.31 8.32 10.35
N ALA A 87 -9.99 8.28 10.60
CA ALA A 87 -9.37 7.25 11.43
C ALA A 87 -9.96 7.21 12.85
N LEU A 88 -10.37 8.35 13.38
CA LEU A 88 -11.02 8.45 14.69
C LEU A 88 -12.45 7.85 14.70
N THR A 89 -13.04 7.60 13.56
CA THR A 89 -14.38 7.01 13.42
C THR A 89 -14.36 5.51 13.17
N LEU A 90 -13.19 4.91 13.00
CA LEU A 90 -13.05 3.47 12.75
C LEU A 90 -13.57 2.66 13.92
N ARG A 91 -13.99 1.44 13.63
CA ARG A 91 -14.61 0.50 14.59
C ARG A 91 -13.90 -0.85 14.52
N PRO A 92 -14.08 -1.72 15.53
CA PRO A 92 -13.65 -3.11 15.43
C PRO A 92 -14.18 -3.76 14.14
N GLY A 93 -13.31 -4.45 13.42
CA GLY A 93 -13.61 -5.03 12.10
C GLY A 93 -13.27 -4.11 10.93
N ASP A 94 -13.05 -2.82 11.14
CA ASP A 94 -12.52 -1.94 10.12
C ASP A 94 -11.01 -2.12 9.96
N VAL A 95 -10.48 -1.67 8.82
CA VAL A 95 -9.05 -1.77 8.49
C VAL A 95 -8.52 -0.39 8.08
N ILE A 96 -7.34 -0.05 8.54
CA ILE A 96 -6.55 1.04 8.00
C ILE A 96 -5.26 0.49 7.40
N VAL A 97 -4.94 0.93 6.19
CA VAL A 97 -3.68 0.62 5.49
C VAL A 97 -2.86 1.88 5.39
N LEU A 98 -1.71 1.88 6.02
CA LEU A 98 -0.80 3.03 6.07
C LEU A 98 0.42 2.73 5.20
N ILE A 99 0.66 3.58 4.21
CA ILE A 99 1.71 3.39 3.22
C ILE A 99 2.76 4.48 3.42
N SER A 100 3.97 4.07 3.83
CA SER A 100 5.09 4.98 4.06
C SER A 100 6.40 4.29 3.79
N ASN A 101 7.25 4.86 2.95
CA ASN A 101 8.57 4.30 2.71
C ASN A 101 9.43 4.30 3.99
N SER A 102 9.51 5.41 4.70
CA SER A 102 10.33 5.54 5.90
C SER A 102 9.68 4.98 7.18
N GLY A 103 8.36 4.99 7.26
CA GLY A 103 7.62 4.66 8.48
C GLY A 103 7.81 5.66 9.62
N LYS A 104 8.30 6.87 9.33
CA LYS A 104 8.64 7.90 10.33
C LYS A 104 7.68 9.10 10.34
N SER A 105 6.65 9.10 9.50
CA SER A 105 5.69 10.20 9.44
C SER A 105 4.91 10.33 10.75
N ARG A 106 4.96 11.51 11.36
CA ARG A 106 4.16 11.80 12.56
C ARG A 106 2.67 11.69 12.31
N ARG A 107 2.21 12.15 11.14
CA ARG A 107 0.79 12.11 10.75
C ARG A 107 0.29 10.68 10.66
N LEU A 108 1.02 9.80 9.96
CA LEU A 108 0.64 8.40 9.84
C LEU A 108 0.74 7.65 11.18
N ASN A 109 1.75 7.95 12.00
CA ASN A 109 1.84 7.37 13.33
C ASN A 109 0.64 7.75 14.21
N ARG A 110 0.16 8.99 14.11
CA ARG A 110 -1.06 9.44 14.82
C ARG A 110 -2.30 8.72 14.32
N MET A 111 -2.43 8.51 13.01
CA MET A 111 -3.52 7.75 12.41
C MET A 111 -3.52 6.29 12.88
N ALA A 112 -2.34 5.66 12.92
CA ALA A 112 -2.18 4.29 13.41
C ALA A 112 -2.64 4.17 14.87
N LYS A 113 -2.23 5.10 15.73
CA LYS A 113 -2.64 5.12 17.15
C LYS A 113 -4.15 5.32 17.29
N ALA A 114 -4.73 6.24 16.52
CA ALA A 114 -6.17 6.48 16.52
C ALA A 114 -6.95 5.22 16.12
N ALA A 115 -6.53 4.56 15.05
CA ALA A 115 -7.15 3.33 14.57
C ALA A 115 -7.05 2.19 15.61
N ARG A 116 -5.89 2.01 16.23
CA ARG A 116 -5.69 1.02 17.29
C ARG A 116 -6.62 1.28 18.48
N ASN A 117 -6.72 2.53 18.91
CA ASN A 117 -7.62 2.91 20.01
C ASN A 117 -9.09 2.65 19.69
N CYS A 118 -9.46 2.69 18.42
CA CYS A 118 -10.80 2.33 17.95
C CYS A 118 -11.04 0.83 17.77
N GLY A 119 -10.01 0.00 17.95
CA GLY A 119 -10.09 -1.45 17.75
C GLY A 119 -10.01 -1.89 16.28
N ALA A 120 -9.65 -1.00 15.36
CA ALA A 120 -9.46 -1.33 13.96
C ALA A 120 -8.16 -2.09 13.73
N THR A 121 -8.10 -2.89 12.67
CA THR A 121 -6.88 -3.57 12.23
C THR A 121 -5.96 -2.61 11.50
N VAL A 122 -4.70 -2.56 11.90
CA VAL A 122 -3.67 -1.69 11.30
C VAL A 122 -2.73 -2.51 10.44
N VAL A 123 -2.68 -2.17 9.15
CA VAL A 123 -1.77 -2.75 8.15
C VAL A 123 -0.80 -1.67 7.71
N VAL A 124 0.49 -1.98 7.70
CA VAL A 124 1.54 -1.05 7.28
C VAL A 124 2.31 -1.63 6.09
N ILE A 125 2.49 -0.81 5.07
CA ILE A 125 3.35 -1.08 3.92
C ILE A 125 4.51 -0.08 3.97
N SER A 126 5.72 -0.56 4.26
CA SER A 126 6.89 0.31 4.39
C SER A 126 8.17 -0.42 4.04
N SER A 127 9.27 0.32 3.84
CA SER A 127 10.59 -0.28 3.58
C SER A 127 11.41 -0.54 4.85
N ASP A 128 10.91 -0.16 6.01
CA ASP A 128 11.56 -0.38 7.30
C ASP A 128 10.63 -1.06 8.30
N SER A 129 10.83 -2.37 8.47
CA SER A 129 10.04 -3.19 9.40
C SER A 129 10.28 -2.85 10.88
N LYS A 130 11.31 -2.08 11.19
CA LYS A 130 11.64 -1.61 12.55
C LYS A 130 11.21 -0.17 12.81
N SER A 131 10.56 0.46 11.84
CA SER A 131 10.11 1.85 11.95
C SER A 131 9.06 2.01 13.06
N PRO A 132 8.88 3.23 13.58
CA PRO A 132 7.82 3.50 14.56
C PRO A 132 6.44 3.11 14.06
N LEU A 133 6.14 3.34 12.78
CA LEU A 133 4.86 2.99 12.17
C LEU A 133 4.66 1.48 12.12
N ALA A 134 5.67 0.72 11.70
CA ALA A 134 5.61 -0.74 11.65
C ALA A 134 5.34 -1.37 13.02
N ARG A 135 5.86 -0.77 14.08
CA ARG A 135 5.64 -1.24 15.47
C ARG A 135 4.19 -1.07 15.95
N LEU A 136 3.43 -0.19 15.31
CA LEU A 136 2.01 0.03 15.61
C LEU A 136 1.09 -0.88 14.80
N ALA A 137 1.61 -1.61 13.84
CA ALA A 137 0.83 -2.46 12.95
C ALA A 137 0.49 -3.81 13.57
N ASP A 138 -0.68 -4.33 13.21
CA ASP A 138 -1.01 -5.73 13.40
C ASP A 138 -0.34 -6.60 12.32
N TYR A 139 -0.24 -6.07 11.11
CA TYR A 139 0.38 -6.73 9.96
C TYR A 139 1.26 -5.76 9.18
N THR A 140 2.41 -6.22 8.72
CA THR A 140 3.34 -5.43 7.93
C THR A 140 3.71 -6.14 6.63
N PHE A 141 3.84 -5.35 5.56
CA PHE A 141 4.47 -5.76 4.32
C PHE A 141 5.71 -4.91 4.10
N ASN A 142 6.84 -5.56 3.85
CA ASN A 142 8.10 -4.87 3.63
C ASN A 142 8.35 -4.68 2.14
N THR A 143 8.45 -3.43 1.70
CA THR A 143 8.84 -3.09 0.33
C THR A 143 10.34 -2.97 0.23
N VAL A 144 10.91 -3.50 -0.84
CA VAL A 144 12.33 -3.37 -1.14
C VAL A 144 12.49 -2.37 -2.28
N ASN A 145 13.31 -1.36 -2.06
CA ASN A 145 13.83 -0.49 -3.10
C ASN A 145 15.30 -0.20 -2.81
N HIS A 146 16.11 -0.10 -3.86
CA HIS A 146 17.56 0.12 -3.75
C HIS A 146 17.93 1.58 -4.02
N GLU A 147 16.95 2.48 -4.04
CA GLU A 147 17.20 3.89 -4.26
C GLU A 147 17.88 4.51 -3.04
N ALA A 148 18.92 5.31 -3.29
CA ALA A 148 19.55 6.11 -2.24
C ALA A 148 18.53 7.12 -1.72
N LEU A 149 18.14 6.96 -0.46
CA LEU A 149 17.19 7.87 0.18
C LEU A 149 17.87 9.22 0.42
N LEU A 150 17.39 10.24 -0.25
CA LEU A 150 17.63 11.60 0.17
C LEU A 150 16.87 11.84 1.48
N THR A 151 17.27 12.75 2.26
CA THR A 151 16.98 13.05 3.66
C THR A 151 15.66 12.62 4.32
N THR A 152 14.55 12.48 3.61
CA THR A 152 13.26 12.14 4.24
C THR A 152 12.64 10.81 3.77
N GLY A 153 13.07 10.30 2.63
CA GLY A 153 12.62 9.00 2.11
C GLY A 153 11.15 8.87 1.68
N ASP A 154 10.36 9.94 1.76
CA ASP A 154 8.92 9.87 1.48
C ASP A 154 8.47 10.65 0.23
N PHE A 155 9.35 11.38 -0.43
CA PHE A 155 8.97 12.26 -1.52
C PHE A 155 9.50 11.90 -2.92
N ALA A 156 10.61 11.19 -3.02
CA ALA A 156 11.30 10.99 -4.29
C ALA A 156 11.76 9.55 -4.51
N PHE A 157 11.09 8.57 -3.96
CA PHE A 157 11.43 7.16 -4.15
C PHE A 157 10.42 6.45 -5.07
N SER A 158 10.79 5.27 -5.52
CA SER A 158 9.92 4.44 -6.36
C SER A 158 8.70 3.91 -5.59
N LYS A 159 7.53 4.01 -6.19
CA LYS A 159 6.27 3.46 -5.67
C LYS A 159 5.96 2.05 -6.18
N ILE A 160 6.81 1.49 -7.04
CA ILE A 160 6.50 0.24 -7.75
C ILE A 160 6.31 -0.92 -6.77
N SER A 161 7.19 -1.06 -5.77
CA SER A 161 7.10 -2.15 -4.80
C SER A 161 5.86 -2.04 -3.91
N ALA A 162 5.49 -0.83 -3.48
CA ALA A 162 4.25 -0.62 -2.72
C ALA A 162 3.02 -0.93 -3.57
N THR A 163 3.01 -0.51 -4.83
CA THR A 163 1.95 -0.84 -5.79
C THR A 163 1.84 -2.35 -6.00
N MET A 164 2.99 -3.06 -6.07
CA MET A 164 3.01 -4.51 -6.19
C MET A 164 2.31 -5.19 -4.99
N ILE A 165 2.54 -4.72 -3.77
CA ILE A 165 1.86 -5.27 -2.59
C ILE A 165 0.34 -5.07 -2.70
N ILE A 166 -0.11 -3.88 -3.10
CA ILE A 166 -1.54 -3.61 -3.32
C ILE A 166 -2.13 -4.57 -4.36
N GLU A 167 -1.44 -4.79 -5.47
CA GLU A 167 -1.89 -5.71 -6.52
C GLU A 167 -1.88 -7.18 -6.08
N VAL A 168 -0.93 -7.59 -5.26
CA VAL A 168 -0.91 -8.93 -4.66
C VAL A 168 -2.16 -9.14 -3.80
N ILE A 169 -2.46 -8.22 -2.89
CA ILE A 169 -3.65 -8.30 -2.04
C ILE A 169 -4.91 -8.35 -2.91
N TYR A 170 -5.01 -7.49 -3.93
CA TYR A 170 -6.12 -7.45 -4.86
C TYR A 170 -6.33 -8.80 -5.56
N ASN A 171 -5.26 -9.40 -6.08
CA ASN A 171 -5.35 -10.67 -6.79
C ASN A 171 -5.76 -11.85 -5.89
N PHE A 172 -5.34 -11.84 -4.63
CA PHE A 172 -5.77 -12.85 -3.66
C PHE A 172 -7.19 -12.61 -3.16
N LEU A 173 -7.65 -11.36 -3.15
CA LEU A 173 -8.98 -10.99 -2.68
C LEU A 173 -10.06 -11.21 -3.76
N LEU A 174 -9.72 -10.99 -5.03
CA LEU A 174 -10.67 -11.06 -6.15
C LEU A 174 -11.50 -12.36 -6.17
N PRO A 175 -10.93 -13.57 -6.02
CA PRO A 175 -11.72 -14.80 -6.00
C PRO A 175 -12.53 -14.99 -4.71
N GLU A 176 -12.23 -14.24 -3.66
CA GLU A 176 -12.89 -14.33 -2.34
C GLU A 176 -14.17 -13.47 -2.25
N ILE A 177 -14.36 -12.54 -3.16
CA ILE A 177 -15.54 -11.66 -3.21
C ILE A 177 -16.53 -12.21 -4.24
N GLU A 178 -17.70 -12.67 -3.76
CA GLU A 178 -18.69 -13.39 -4.58
C GLU A 178 -19.14 -12.58 -5.81
N ASP A 179 -19.45 -11.30 -5.63
CA ASP A 179 -19.98 -10.43 -6.67
C ASP A 179 -18.93 -9.51 -7.32
N ALA A 180 -17.64 -9.78 -7.14
CA ALA A 180 -16.56 -8.90 -7.58
C ALA A 180 -16.60 -8.63 -9.09
N ARG A 181 -16.81 -9.65 -9.90
CA ARG A 181 -16.85 -9.52 -11.37
C ARG A 181 -18.04 -8.70 -11.83
N GLU A 182 -19.19 -8.85 -11.18
CA GLU A 182 -20.39 -8.06 -11.45
C GLU A 182 -20.14 -6.57 -11.13
N HIS A 183 -19.53 -6.28 -9.98
CA HIS A 183 -19.15 -4.93 -9.62
C HIS A 183 -18.18 -4.31 -10.63
N ILE A 184 -17.16 -5.06 -11.06
CA ILE A 184 -16.18 -4.58 -12.06
C ILE A 184 -16.88 -4.28 -13.39
N SER A 185 -17.74 -5.20 -13.87
CA SER A 185 -18.48 -5.02 -15.12
C SER A 185 -19.33 -3.75 -15.11
N TYR A 186 -19.92 -3.42 -13.99
CA TYR A 186 -20.71 -2.20 -13.84
C TYR A 186 -19.89 -0.93 -14.13
N TYR A 187 -18.63 -0.90 -13.71
CA TYR A 187 -17.73 0.22 -14.01
C TYR A 187 -17.33 0.28 -15.49
N GLU A 188 -17.21 -0.88 -16.15
CA GLU A 188 -16.88 -0.95 -17.57
C GLU A 188 -18.01 -0.48 -18.48
N GLU A 189 -19.25 -0.50 -18.00
CA GLU A 189 -20.44 -0.06 -18.73
C GLU A 189 -20.72 1.45 -18.60
N LEU A 190 -20.01 2.19 -17.75
CA LEU A 190 -20.16 3.63 -17.58
C LEU A 190 -19.42 4.43 -18.64
#